data_4b514f705015e47b96c308c85a789ced
#
_entry.id   4b514f705015e47b96c308c85a789ced
#
_cell.length_a   1.000
_cell.length_b   1.000
_cell.length_c   1.000
_cell.angle_alpha   90.00
_cell.angle_beta   90.00
_cell.angle_gamma   90.00
#
_symmetry.space_group_name_H-M   'P 1'
#
loop_
_entity.id
_entity.type
_entity.pdbx_description
1 polymer ?
#
loop_
_entity_poly.entity_id
_entity_poly.type
_entity_poly.pdbx_seq_one_letter_code
_entity_poly.pdbx_strand_id
1 'polypeptide(L)'
;MRDWSAGRSYARVYPVGKSRGDLHAFLMDAVQRSGGRVLYASEPTRAPVFLGVQGARDERIGLLIYPFRMTRVTTAGRPSDEVRGQIRYGGGSGWHTDDHAVGRDTAGVDTTLMVGVHLETEVFIGVDPSLYDPIPMGISMYAKESQLAVARADSWHVWERENRAGSRRAAPRAQGGLEVMVAFIPERLLDYARFERQAGDLGLDPPLRFTSAQSAGAQRAASAVGGMHPLAKEFALTSEEILEIIAARNRLTVAVRGGVAEYHLEKVLRADPAIASAVRLDKDAQPDFDVTSTDGRKVFVEYKNASPEKYASGEYKVEVQKTRASKGDPASRLYRTDQFDVVAACLYPPTQSWIFRYRATRDLVPDTRYADRIKPLQRVDSGWSLDLAGAV
;
A
#
# COMPACT_ATOMS: atom_id res chain seq x y z
N MET A 1 27.02 16.42 -28.06
CA MET A 1 26.73 15.86 -26.73
C MET A 1 25.26 16.03 -26.52
N ARG A 2 24.45 14.97 -26.45
CA ARG A 2 23.01 15.10 -26.17
C ARG A 2 22.87 15.56 -24.72
N ASP A 3 22.17 16.64 -24.51
CA ASP A 3 21.84 17.13 -23.17
C ASP A 3 20.87 16.11 -22.52
N TRP A 4 21.41 15.28 -21.66
CA TRP A 4 20.66 14.27 -20.90
C TRP A 4 19.94 14.88 -19.68
N SER A 5 20.06 16.22 -19.50
CA SER A 5 19.49 16.92 -18.36
C SER A 5 18.01 17.27 -18.53
N ALA A 6 17.46 17.14 -19.74
CA ALA A 6 16.05 17.44 -19.98
C ALA A 6 15.15 16.51 -19.14
N GLY A 7 14.56 17.03 -18.11
CA GLY A 7 13.67 16.32 -17.18
C GLY A 7 14.34 15.72 -15.93
N ARG A 8 15.66 15.89 -15.76
CA ARG A 8 16.38 15.45 -14.56
C ARG A 8 17.09 16.62 -13.89
N SER A 9 16.84 16.80 -12.61
CA SER A 9 17.64 17.64 -11.75
C SER A 9 18.86 16.85 -11.29
N TYR A 10 20.00 16.99 -11.98
CA TYR A 10 21.21 16.32 -11.58
C TYR A 10 21.79 16.92 -10.31
N ALA A 11 21.98 16.05 -9.32
CA ALA A 11 22.73 16.40 -8.14
C ALA A 11 24.18 16.72 -8.50
N ARG A 12 24.74 17.68 -7.80
CA ARG A 12 26.18 17.86 -7.76
C ARG A 12 26.81 16.56 -7.25
N VAL A 13 27.84 16.09 -7.96
CA VAL A 13 28.64 14.93 -7.55
C VAL A 13 29.76 15.42 -6.64
N TYR A 14 29.82 14.83 -5.44
CA TYR A 14 30.85 15.14 -4.45
C TYR A 14 31.91 14.04 -4.43
N PRO A 15 33.20 14.37 -4.49
CA PRO A 15 34.24 13.39 -4.21
C PRO A 15 34.17 13.02 -2.73
N VAL A 16 34.19 11.72 -2.44
CA VAL A 16 34.23 11.19 -1.08
C VAL A 16 35.51 10.39 -0.86
N GLY A 17 36.04 10.47 0.35
CA GLY A 17 37.27 9.75 0.69
C GLY A 17 37.11 8.23 0.65
N LYS A 18 38.22 7.50 0.44
CA LYS A 18 38.25 6.03 0.46
C LYS A 18 37.63 5.40 1.72
N SER A 19 37.64 6.13 2.84
CA SER A 19 37.01 5.73 4.11
C SER A 19 35.49 5.57 4.03
N ARG A 20 34.83 5.94 2.91
CA ARG A 20 33.40 5.71 2.67
C ARG A 20 33.12 4.56 1.69
N GLY A 21 34.15 3.84 1.25
CA GLY A 21 34.00 2.67 0.40
C GLY A 21 33.18 1.53 1.05
N ASP A 22 33.22 1.43 2.38
CA ASP A 22 32.40 0.49 3.14
C ASP A 22 30.89 0.81 3.08
N LEU A 23 30.50 2.10 3.06
CA LEU A 23 29.10 2.47 2.84
C LEU A 23 28.61 2.04 1.45
N HIS A 24 29.46 2.20 0.45
CA HIS A 24 29.14 1.75 -0.90
C HIS A 24 28.99 0.23 -0.97
N ALA A 25 29.92 -0.53 -0.38
CA ALA A 25 29.85 -1.98 -0.30
C ALA A 25 28.58 -2.46 0.44
N PHE A 26 28.24 -1.80 1.55
CA PHE A 26 27.04 -2.10 2.33
C PHE A 26 25.75 -1.85 1.53
N LEU A 27 25.71 -0.79 0.71
CA LEU A 27 24.57 -0.56 -0.18
C LEU A 27 24.40 -1.67 -1.23
N MET A 28 25.51 -2.17 -1.80
CA MET A 28 25.46 -3.28 -2.75
C MET A 28 24.93 -4.55 -2.09
N ASP A 29 25.44 -4.87 -0.91
CA ASP A 29 24.97 -6.01 -0.10
C ASP A 29 23.50 -5.87 0.25
N ALA A 30 23.06 -4.68 0.67
CA ALA A 30 21.66 -4.41 1.00
C ALA A 30 20.72 -4.60 -0.20
N VAL A 31 21.13 -4.23 -1.41
CA VAL A 31 20.36 -4.53 -2.63
C VAL A 31 20.19 -6.04 -2.80
N GLN A 32 21.25 -6.82 -2.65
CA GLN A 32 21.19 -8.28 -2.78
C GLN A 32 20.32 -8.92 -1.68
N ARG A 33 20.51 -8.51 -0.44
CA ARG A 33 19.72 -8.99 0.71
C ARG A 33 18.24 -8.63 0.59
N SER A 34 17.91 -7.53 -0.05
CA SER A 34 16.51 -7.15 -0.33
C SER A 34 15.90 -7.86 -1.55
N GLY A 35 16.61 -8.84 -2.14
CA GLY A 35 16.16 -9.62 -3.28
C GLY A 35 16.36 -8.95 -4.64
N GLY A 36 17.17 -7.87 -4.68
CA GLY A 36 17.54 -7.20 -5.92
C GLY A 36 18.87 -7.67 -6.50
N ARG A 37 19.08 -7.35 -7.77
CA ARG A 37 20.35 -7.53 -8.46
C ARG A 37 20.87 -6.18 -8.95
N VAL A 38 22.13 -5.83 -8.59
CA VAL A 38 22.76 -4.62 -9.09
C VAL A 38 23.11 -4.80 -10.57
N LEU A 39 22.58 -3.92 -11.41
CA LEU A 39 22.87 -3.85 -12.85
C LEU A 39 23.97 -2.83 -13.14
N TYR A 40 24.00 -1.76 -12.36
CA TYR A 40 24.97 -0.67 -12.47
C TYR A 40 25.20 -0.06 -11.09
N ALA A 41 26.42 0.33 -10.79
CA ALA A 41 26.77 1.12 -9.61
C ALA A 41 27.80 2.19 -10.00
N SER A 42 27.62 3.41 -9.46
CA SER A 42 28.64 4.44 -9.58
C SER A 42 29.89 4.09 -8.75
N GLU A 43 31.00 4.78 -9.02
CA GLU A 43 32.25 4.57 -8.27
C GLU A 43 32.08 4.88 -6.78
N PRO A 44 32.74 4.11 -5.88
CA PRO A 44 32.65 4.29 -4.43
C PRO A 44 33.27 5.60 -3.92
N THR A 45 34.01 6.31 -4.76
CA THR A 45 34.66 7.60 -4.44
C THR A 45 33.78 8.81 -4.69
N ARG A 46 32.51 8.58 -5.05
CA ARG A 46 31.54 9.63 -5.39
C ARG A 46 30.27 9.50 -4.56
N ALA A 47 29.65 10.65 -4.25
CA ALA A 47 28.32 10.77 -3.65
C ALA A 47 27.52 11.82 -4.44
N PRO A 48 26.20 11.64 -4.64
CA PRO A 48 25.42 10.47 -4.26
C PRO A 48 25.87 9.20 -4.99
N VAL A 49 25.48 8.04 -4.44
CA VAL A 49 25.67 6.74 -5.09
C VAL A 49 24.50 6.52 -6.04
N PHE A 50 24.81 6.31 -7.31
CA PHE A 50 23.80 5.95 -8.29
C PHE A 50 23.82 4.44 -8.54
N LEU A 51 22.63 3.80 -8.42
CA LEU A 51 22.45 2.37 -8.64
C LEU A 51 21.33 2.12 -9.65
N GLY A 52 21.61 1.28 -10.64
CA GLY A 52 20.58 0.61 -11.42
C GLY A 52 20.33 -0.77 -10.82
N VAL A 53 19.11 -1.06 -10.42
CA VAL A 53 18.73 -2.30 -9.74
C VAL A 53 17.64 -3.01 -10.51
N GLN A 54 17.78 -4.33 -10.63
CA GLN A 54 16.72 -5.22 -11.05
C GLN A 54 16.11 -5.84 -9.78
N GLY A 55 14.86 -5.51 -9.51
CA GLY A 55 14.05 -6.10 -8.45
C GLY A 55 13.40 -7.41 -8.88
N ALA A 56 12.46 -7.88 -8.09
CA ALA A 56 11.62 -9.03 -8.46
C ALA A 56 10.84 -8.71 -9.75
N ARG A 57 10.57 -9.74 -10.58
CA ARG A 57 9.78 -9.65 -11.83
C ARG A 57 10.32 -8.68 -12.86
N ASP A 58 11.64 -8.61 -13.00
CA ASP A 58 12.30 -7.70 -13.95
C ASP A 58 12.00 -6.20 -13.73
N GLU A 59 11.44 -5.82 -12.58
CA GLU A 59 11.30 -4.43 -12.17
C GLU A 59 12.67 -3.75 -12.22
N ARG A 60 12.77 -2.63 -12.91
CA ARG A 60 14.02 -1.84 -12.99
C ARG A 60 13.84 -0.55 -12.24
N ILE A 61 14.71 -0.32 -11.26
CA ILE A 61 14.68 0.83 -10.37
C ILE A 61 16.03 1.54 -10.46
N GLY A 62 16.01 2.83 -10.75
CA GLY A 62 17.15 3.70 -10.55
C GLY A 62 17.11 4.24 -9.12
N LEU A 63 18.23 4.19 -8.41
CA LEU A 63 18.37 4.74 -7.06
C LEU A 63 19.46 5.80 -7.04
N LEU A 64 19.12 6.96 -6.50
CA LEU A 64 20.05 8.04 -6.21
C LEU A 64 20.19 8.16 -4.71
N ILE A 65 21.23 7.56 -4.14
CA ILE A 65 21.36 7.38 -2.69
C ILE A 65 22.39 8.35 -2.12
N TYR A 66 21.97 9.11 -1.10
CA TYR A 66 22.82 9.96 -0.28
C TYR A 66 23.10 9.25 1.06
N PRO A 67 24.21 8.46 1.18
CA PRO A 67 24.50 7.76 2.41
C PRO A 67 25.32 8.63 3.36
N PHE A 68 24.92 8.65 4.64
CA PHE A 68 25.63 9.34 5.71
C PHE A 68 25.99 8.34 6.80
N ARG A 69 27.29 8.33 7.19
CA ARG A 69 27.73 7.45 8.27
C ARG A 69 27.14 7.88 9.61
N MET A 70 26.55 6.92 10.30
CA MET A 70 26.06 7.06 11.67
C MET A 70 27.02 6.34 12.63
N THR A 71 27.29 6.96 13.75
CA THR A 71 28.15 6.40 14.80
C THR A 71 27.59 6.72 16.19
N ARG A 72 27.95 5.93 17.18
CA ARG A 72 27.67 6.27 18.59
C ARG A 72 28.28 7.59 18.97
N VAL A 73 27.56 8.33 19.80
CA VAL A 73 28.04 9.61 20.30
C VAL A 73 28.87 9.40 21.56
N THR A 74 30.14 9.80 21.51
CA THR A 74 31.07 9.76 22.65
C THR A 74 31.32 11.13 23.28
N THR A 75 30.60 12.16 22.85
CA THR A 75 30.79 13.56 23.26
C THR A 75 30.18 13.82 24.64
N ALA A 76 30.93 14.39 25.55
CA ALA A 76 30.43 14.80 26.87
C ALA A 76 29.22 15.74 26.78
N GLY A 77 28.24 15.54 27.67
CA GLY A 77 27.00 16.33 27.70
C GLY A 77 25.92 15.89 26.69
N ARG A 78 26.09 14.76 26.01
CA ARG A 78 25.07 14.16 25.14
C ARG A 78 24.61 12.81 25.68
N PRO A 79 23.35 12.40 25.36
CA PRO A 79 22.89 11.08 25.74
C PRO A 79 23.80 9.99 25.15
N SER A 80 24.18 9.03 25.95
CA SER A 80 25.07 7.93 25.55
C SER A 80 24.38 6.90 24.66
N ASP A 81 23.04 6.91 24.61
CA ASP A 81 22.19 6.05 23.81
C ASP A 81 21.88 6.63 22.40
N GLU A 82 22.61 7.69 22.01
CA GLU A 82 22.37 8.38 20.74
C GLU A 82 23.36 7.94 19.67
N VAL A 83 22.82 7.52 18.52
CA VAL A 83 23.57 7.29 17.27
C VAL A 83 23.37 8.49 16.36
N ARG A 84 24.46 9.02 15.78
CA ARG A 84 24.41 10.28 15.05
C ARG A 84 25.30 10.27 13.80
N GLY A 85 24.82 10.95 12.75
CA GLY A 85 25.58 11.31 11.55
C GLY A 85 25.33 12.76 11.16
N GLN A 86 26.17 13.30 10.31
CA GLN A 86 25.99 14.63 9.74
C GLN A 86 25.57 14.53 8.27
N ILE A 87 24.50 15.23 7.91
CA ILE A 87 24.05 15.38 6.53
C ILE A 87 24.92 16.46 5.90
N ARG A 88 26.01 16.05 5.28
CA ARG A 88 26.92 16.92 4.53
C ARG A 88 27.86 16.14 3.62
N TYR A 89 28.34 16.78 2.58
CA TYR A 89 29.46 16.36 1.76
C TYR A 89 30.47 17.50 1.65
N GLY A 90 31.76 17.16 1.61
CA GLY A 90 32.83 18.14 1.48
C GLY A 90 33.19 18.93 2.75
N GLY A 91 34.02 19.91 2.63
CA GLY A 91 34.47 20.81 3.69
C GLY A 91 33.65 22.11 3.75
N GLY A 92 33.80 22.86 4.88
CA GLY A 92 33.04 24.11 5.11
C GLY A 92 33.44 25.29 4.21
N SER A 93 34.65 25.25 3.61
CA SER A 93 35.11 26.29 2.73
C SER A 93 34.34 26.28 1.40
N GLY A 94 33.67 27.37 1.08
CA GLY A 94 32.89 27.53 -0.12
C GLY A 94 31.49 26.88 -0.11
N TRP A 95 31.08 26.20 0.96
CA TRP A 95 29.77 25.54 1.03
C TRP A 95 28.61 26.52 0.90
N HIS A 96 28.75 27.72 1.41
CA HIS A 96 27.71 28.74 1.42
C HIS A 96 27.60 29.54 0.10
N THR A 97 28.53 29.34 -0.83
CA THR A 97 28.56 30.06 -2.11
C THR A 97 27.86 29.32 -3.24
N ASP A 98 27.62 28.02 -3.07
CA ASP A 98 27.05 27.15 -4.09
C ASP A 98 25.67 26.62 -3.66
N ASP A 99 24.81 26.39 -4.62
CA ASP A 99 23.57 25.64 -4.43
C ASP A 99 23.91 24.13 -4.44
N HIS A 100 23.49 23.46 -3.37
CA HIS A 100 23.71 22.02 -3.15
C HIS A 100 22.42 21.24 -3.33
N ALA A 101 21.70 21.46 -4.42
CA ALA A 101 20.44 20.81 -4.72
C ALA A 101 20.53 19.27 -4.62
N VAL A 102 19.51 18.68 -4.04
CA VAL A 102 19.30 17.23 -4.05
C VAL A 102 18.83 16.82 -5.43
N GLY A 103 19.49 15.83 -6.03
CA GLY A 103 19.09 15.29 -7.33
C GLY A 103 17.72 14.66 -7.25
N ARG A 104 16.87 15.00 -8.19
CA ARG A 104 15.53 14.44 -8.34
C ARG A 104 15.31 14.03 -9.77
N ASP A 105 14.66 12.91 -9.99
CA ASP A 105 14.21 12.52 -11.31
C ASP A 105 12.76 12.96 -11.53
N THR A 106 12.57 14.00 -12.31
CA THR A 106 11.23 14.50 -12.67
C THR A 106 10.50 13.57 -13.64
N ALA A 107 11.21 12.62 -14.27
CA ALA A 107 10.63 11.60 -15.14
C ALA A 107 10.08 10.39 -14.35
N GLY A 108 10.32 10.31 -13.04
CA GLY A 108 9.84 9.24 -12.17
C GLY A 108 10.52 7.89 -12.39
N VAL A 109 11.69 7.86 -13.02
CA VAL A 109 12.47 6.63 -13.25
C VAL A 109 13.39 6.31 -12.07
N ASP A 110 14.04 7.33 -11.51
CA ASP A 110 14.97 7.19 -10.41
C ASP A 110 14.33 7.62 -9.10
N THR A 111 14.65 6.93 -8.01
CA THR A 111 14.18 7.26 -6.66
C THR A 111 15.33 7.83 -5.85
N THR A 112 15.13 9.01 -5.28
CA THR A 112 16.12 9.64 -4.40
C THR A 112 15.94 9.15 -2.98
N LEU A 113 17.03 8.64 -2.38
CA LEU A 113 17.07 8.21 -0.99
C LEU A 113 18.09 9.02 -0.22
N MET A 114 17.72 9.50 0.97
CA MET A 114 18.63 10.11 1.92
C MET A 114 18.65 9.27 3.19
N VAL A 115 19.79 8.60 3.46
CA VAL A 115 19.86 7.57 4.49
C VAL A 115 21.10 7.71 5.38
N GLY A 116 20.88 7.65 6.68
CA GLY A 116 21.93 7.35 7.65
C GLY A 116 22.23 5.86 7.65
N VAL A 117 23.49 5.48 7.75
CA VAL A 117 23.93 4.09 7.79
C VAL A 117 24.72 3.83 9.05
N HIS A 118 24.21 2.99 9.93
CA HIS A 118 24.89 2.51 11.12
C HIS A 118 25.40 1.10 10.86
N LEU A 119 26.67 1.00 10.46
CA LEU A 119 27.28 -0.27 10.03
C LEU A 119 27.37 -1.31 11.14
N GLU A 120 27.58 -0.87 12.38
CA GLU A 120 27.73 -1.79 13.53
C GLU A 120 26.46 -2.60 13.80
N THR A 121 25.28 -1.99 13.64
CA THR A 121 23.99 -2.67 13.83
C THR A 121 23.31 -3.05 12.52
N GLU A 122 23.92 -2.73 11.40
CA GLU A 122 23.37 -2.95 10.05
C GLU A 122 21.97 -2.35 9.89
N VAL A 123 21.78 -1.09 10.32
CA VAL A 123 20.49 -0.40 10.21
C VAL A 123 20.65 0.86 9.38
N PHE A 124 19.71 1.07 8.48
CA PHE A 124 19.49 2.33 7.79
C PHE A 124 18.51 3.21 8.54
N ILE A 125 18.66 4.52 8.43
CA ILE A 125 17.72 5.52 8.92
C ILE A 125 17.38 6.45 7.76
N GLY A 126 16.19 6.34 7.22
CA GLY A 126 15.71 7.14 6.11
C GLY A 126 15.01 8.41 6.58
N VAL A 127 15.19 9.48 5.81
CA VAL A 127 14.52 10.78 5.97
C VAL A 127 13.96 11.24 4.65
N ASP A 128 12.98 12.15 4.70
CA ASP A 128 12.40 12.76 3.50
C ASP A 128 13.44 13.62 2.74
N PRO A 129 13.86 13.22 1.53
CA PRO A 129 14.85 13.99 0.78
C PRO A 129 14.39 15.41 0.45
N SER A 130 13.07 15.65 0.38
CA SER A 130 12.51 16.94 0.04
C SER A 130 12.79 18.02 1.09
N LEU A 131 12.90 17.62 2.34
CA LEU A 131 13.18 18.53 3.46
C LEU A 131 14.64 19.00 3.48
N TYR A 132 15.55 18.25 2.86
CA TYR A 132 16.99 18.48 2.85
C TYR A 132 17.53 19.01 1.52
N ASP A 133 16.68 19.59 0.71
CA ASP A 133 17.04 20.25 -0.54
C ASP A 133 16.91 21.77 -0.41
N PRO A 134 18.01 22.53 -0.39
CA PRO A 134 19.41 22.11 -0.64
C PRO A 134 20.04 21.32 0.53
N ILE A 135 21.05 20.49 0.22
CA ILE A 135 21.77 19.72 1.24
C ILE A 135 22.43 20.68 2.24
N PRO A 136 22.12 20.59 3.53
CA PRO A 136 22.62 21.52 4.52
C PRO A 136 24.07 21.27 4.90
N MET A 137 24.73 22.26 5.47
CA MET A 137 26.05 22.12 6.07
C MET A 137 25.91 21.67 7.53
N GLY A 138 26.01 20.35 7.76
CA GLY A 138 26.21 19.81 9.10
C GLY A 138 24.97 19.65 9.97
N ILE A 139 23.76 19.55 9.40
CA ILE A 139 22.59 19.13 10.16
C ILE A 139 22.75 17.68 10.60
N SER A 140 22.43 17.42 11.87
CA SER A 140 22.57 16.09 12.43
C SER A 140 21.34 15.24 12.17
N MET A 141 21.55 14.08 11.54
CA MET A 141 20.65 12.95 11.62
C MET A 141 20.97 12.18 12.89
N TYR A 142 19.98 11.83 13.71
CA TYR A 142 20.19 11.07 14.93
C TYR A 142 19.02 10.16 15.25
N ALA A 143 19.29 9.07 15.94
CA ALA A 143 18.33 8.12 16.46
C ALA A 143 18.79 7.60 17.82
N LYS A 144 17.88 7.03 18.60
CA LYS A 144 18.18 6.31 19.83
C LYS A 144 18.57 4.86 19.53
N GLU A 145 19.46 4.29 20.34
CA GLU A 145 19.79 2.85 20.21
C GLU A 145 18.56 1.97 20.34
N SER A 146 17.57 2.35 21.16
CA SER A 146 16.30 1.64 21.28
C SER A 146 15.51 1.61 19.97
N GLN A 147 15.54 2.69 19.17
CA GLN A 147 14.87 2.74 17.86
C GLN A 147 15.56 1.82 16.84
N LEU A 148 16.90 1.75 16.88
CA LEU A 148 17.64 0.80 16.05
C LEU A 148 17.37 -0.65 16.50
N ALA A 149 17.26 -0.90 17.79
CA ALA A 149 16.92 -2.22 18.33
C ALA A 149 15.55 -2.70 17.85
N VAL A 150 14.54 -1.82 17.88
CA VAL A 150 13.20 -2.13 17.32
C VAL A 150 13.29 -2.42 15.84
N ALA A 151 14.00 -1.58 15.05
CA ALA A 151 14.17 -1.81 13.62
C ALA A 151 14.86 -3.14 13.30
N ARG A 152 15.79 -3.59 14.15
CA ARG A 152 16.42 -4.92 14.01
C ARG A 152 15.48 -6.07 14.34
N ALA A 153 14.64 -5.91 15.37
CA ALA A 153 13.71 -6.93 15.81
C ALA A 153 12.55 -7.09 14.80
N ASP A 154 11.98 -5.96 14.35
CA ASP A 154 10.77 -5.91 13.54
C ASP A 154 11.08 -5.68 12.04
N SER A 155 12.37 -5.59 11.69
CA SER A 155 12.87 -5.24 10.35
C SER A 155 12.57 -3.82 9.87
N TRP A 156 11.68 -3.09 10.56
CA TRP A 156 11.20 -1.77 10.18
C TRP A 156 10.63 -1.04 11.40
N HIS A 157 10.99 0.24 11.59
CA HIS A 157 10.49 1.08 12.66
C HIS A 157 10.26 2.51 12.18
N VAL A 158 9.11 3.08 12.51
CA VAL A 158 8.72 4.45 12.10
C VAL A 158 8.46 5.28 13.34
N TRP A 159 9.02 6.48 13.37
CA TRP A 159 8.73 7.47 14.42
C TRP A 159 8.75 8.89 13.86
N GLU A 160 8.22 9.80 14.62
CA GLU A 160 8.24 11.23 14.30
C GLU A 160 9.24 11.95 15.21
N ARG A 161 9.84 13.00 14.67
CA ARG A 161 10.65 13.92 15.47
C ARG A 161 10.25 15.37 15.17
N GLU A 162 10.48 16.25 16.15
CA GLU A 162 10.29 17.69 15.93
C GLU A 162 11.34 18.24 14.94
N ASN A 163 10.85 18.96 13.96
CA ASN A 163 11.62 19.60 12.90
C ASN A 163 11.16 21.06 12.74
N ARG A 164 11.34 21.89 13.80
CA ARG A 164 10.87 23.26 13.83
C ARG A 164 11.71 24.15 12.95
N ALA A 165 11.06 24.86 12.01
CA ALA A 165 11.69 25.88 11.18
C ALA A 165 12.44 26.93 12.03
N GLY A 166 13.61 27.37 11.55
CA GLY A 166 14.47 28.33 12.27
C GLY A 166 15.33 27.76 13.38
N SER A 167 15.16 26.48 13.76
CA SER A 167 16.07 25.79 14.65
C SER A 167 17.39 25.47 13.94
N ARG A 168 18.54 25.56 14.65
CA ARG A 168 19.86 25.13 14.12
C ARG A 168 19.90 23.65 13.70
N ARG A 169 18.88 22.87 14.05
CA ARG A 169 18.78 21.42 13.80
C ARG A 169 17.67 21.09 12.77
N ALA A 170 16.93 22.10 12.33
CA ALA A 170 15.86 21.90 11.37
C ALA A 170 16.41 21.58 9.97
N ALA A 171 15.72 20.74 9.24
CA ALA A 171 15.95 20.61 7.80
C ALA A 171 15.72 21.94 7.08
N PRO A 172 16.42 22.23 5.98
CA PRO A 172 16.34 23.52 5.28
C PRO A 172 14.92 23.91 4.88
N ARG A 173 14.09 22.95 4.52
CA ARG A 173 12.69 23.15 4.11
C ARG A 173 11.66 22.73 5.16
N ALA A 174 12.08 22.59 6.43
CA ALA A 174 11.12 22.33 7.50
C ALA A 174 10.13 23.49 7.61
N GLN A 175 8.85 23.19 7.44
CA GLN A 175 7.77 24.18 7.54
C GLN A 175 7.16 24.28 8.95
N GLY A 176 7.86 23.73 9.94
CA GLY A 176 7.38 23.63 11.32
C GLY A 176 6.49 22.42 11.52
N GLY A 177 6.78 21.60 12.50
CA GLY A 177 6.04 20.40 12.81
C GLY A 177 6.91 19.18 12.97
N LEU A 178 6.45 18.08 12.42
CA LEU A 178 7.06 16.78 12.57
C LEU A 178 7.77 16.34 11.29
N GLU A 179 8.85 15.59 11.46
CA GLU A 179 9.53 14.87 10.39
C GLU A 179 9.43 13.37 10.67
N VAL A 180 9.12 12.62 9.63
CA VAL A 180 9.00 11.16 9.71
C VAL A 180 10.36 10.52 9.47
N MET A 181 10.76 9.68 10.41
CA MET A 181 11.97 8.88 10.36
C MET A 181 11.61 7.41 10.17
N VAL A 182 12.37 6.72 9.33
CA VAL A 182 12.17 5.28 9.08
C VAL A 182 13.49 4.55 9.29
N ALA A 183 13.57 3.69 10.30
CA ALA A 183 14.71 2.78 10.44
C ALA A 183 14.37 1.40 9.87
N PHE A 184 15.30 0.79 9.15
CA PHE A 184 15.10 -0.50 8.51
C PHE A 184 16.41 -1.28 8.33
N ILE A 185 16.31 -2.60 8.27
CA ILE A 185 17.44 -3.49 8.00
C ILE A 185 17.75 -3.58 6.49
N PRO A 186 18.94 -4.05 6.08
CA PRO A 186 19.34 -4.15 4.68
C PRO A 186 18.34 -4.89 3.79
N GLU A 187 17.69 -5.92 4.30
CA GLU A 187 16.67 -6.73 3.61
C GLU A 187 15.43 -5.91 3.17
N ARG A 188 15.28 -4.69 3.71
CA ARG A 188 14.16 -3.78 3.44
C ARG A 188 14.51 -2.58 2.55
N LEU A 189 15.73 -2.54 2.00
CA LEU A 189 16.18 -1.38 1.20
C LEU A 189 15.27 -1.10 -0.01
N LEU A 190 14.88 -2.12 -0.75
CA LEU A 190 13.99 -1.93 -1.91
C LEU A 190 12.56 -1.60 -1.51
N ASP A 191 12.08 -2.06 -0.34
CA ASP A 191 10.77 -1.64 0.19
C ASP A 191 10.80 -0.18 0.58
N TYR A 192 11.89 0.28 1.21
CA TYR A 192 12.09 1.69 1.53
C TYR A 192 12.15 2.55 0.25
N ALA A 193 12.83 2.08 -0.78
CA ALA A 193 12.89 2.77 -2.06
C ALA A 193 11.49 2.92 -2.71
N ARG A 194 10.66 1.88 -2.66
CA ARG A 194 9.27 1.94 -3.16
C ARG A 194 8.40 2.90 -2.33
N PHE A 195 8.57 2.87 -1.01
CA PHE A 195 7.90 3.81 -0.12
C PHE A 195 8.29 5.25 -0.44
N GLU A 196 9.59 5.57 -0.58
CA GLU A 196 10.07 6.92 -0.90
C GLU A 196 9.56 7.40 -2.25
N ARG A 197 9.55 6.52 -3.26
CA ARG A 197 8.98 6.82 -4.57
C ARG A 197 7.51 7.22 -4.44
N GLN A 198 6.70 6.39 -3.80
CA GLN A 198 5.28 6.65 -3.63
C GLN A 198 5.02 7.92 -2.81
N ALA A 199 5.75 8.11 -1.72
CA ALA A 199 5.61 9.29 -0.87
C ALA A 199 6.00 10.58 -1.61
N GLY A 200 7.06 10.53 -2.42
CA GLY A 200 7.50 11.65 -3.24
C GLY A 200 6.54 11.98 -4.39
N ASP A 201 6.07 10.96 -5.13
CA ASP A 201 5.13 11.11 -6.25
C ASP A 201 3.80 11.71 -5.80
N LEU A 202 3.33 11.34 -4.61
CA LEU A 202 2.08 11.84 -4.03
C LEU A 202 2.25 13.14 -3.22
N GLY A 203 3.49 13.58 -2.96
CA GLY A 203 3.75 14.76 -2.14
C GLY A 203 3.18 14.65 -0.72
N LEU A 204 3.33 13.48 -0.09
CA LEU A 204 2.72 13.20 1.21
C LEU A 204 3.24 14.14 2.30
N ASP A 205 2.33 14.77 3.03
CA ASP A 205 2.63 15.50 4.25
C ASP A 205 3.07 14.56 5.40
N PRO A 206 3.68 15.06 6.48
CA PRO A 206 4.21 14.21 7.54
C PRO A 206 3.20 13.20 8.13
N PRO A 207 1.93 13.54 8.46
CA PRO A 207 0.96 12.59 8.96
C PRO A 207 0.63 11.46 7.97
N LEU A 208 0.42 11.79 6.70
CA LEU A 208 0.17 10.79 5.66
C LEU A 208 1.42 9.96 5.36
N ARG A 209 2.60 10.59 5.37
CA ARG A 209 3.88 9.91 5.22
C ARG A 209 4.13 8.92 6.37
N PHE A 210 3.81 9.28 7.62
CA PHE A 210 3.91 8.39 8.78
C PHE A 210 3.03 7.16 8.62
N THR A 211 1.76 7.35 8.30
CA THR A 211 0.79 6.26 8.07
C THR A 211 1.21 5.36 6.91
N SER A 212 1.69 5.95 5.81
CA SER A 212 2.18 5.21 4.65
C SER A 212 3.43 4.39 4.98
N ALA A 213 4.39 4.96 5.74
CA ALA A 213 5.59 4.28 6.19
C ALA A 213 5.27 3.10 7.13
N GLN A 214 4.32 3.27 8.06
CA GLN A 214 3.84 2.17 8.90
C GLN A 214 3.21 1.05 8.08
N SER A 215 2.37 1.40 7.09
CA SER A 215 1.73 0.43 6.20
C SER A 215 2.76 -0.35 5.37
N ALA A 216 3.78 0.31 4.84
CA ALA A 216 4.88 -0.33 4.12
C ALA A 216 5.67 -1.31 5.01
N GLY A 217 5.87 -0.96 6.29
CA GLY A 217 6.43 -1.85 7.31
C GLY A 217 5.58 -3.09 7.54
N ALA A 218 4.29 -2.90 7.76
CA ALA A 218 3.34 -3.96 8.10
C ALA A 218 3.09 -4.95 6.93
N GLN A 219 3.09 -4.48 5.69
CA GLN A 219 2.85 -5.33 4.52
C GLN A 219 3.85 -6.49 4.41
N ARG A 220 5.13 -6.25 4.70
CA ARG A 220 6.12 -7.34 4.67
C ARG A 220 6.21 -8.11 6.00
N ALA A 221 5.90 -7.50 7.13
CA ALA A 221 5.78 -8.22 8.39
C ALA A 221 4.66 -9.27 8.29
N ALA A 222 3.52 -8.93 7.67
CA ALA A 222 2.47 -9.88 7.34
C ALA A 222 2.95 -10.96 6.34
N SER A 223 3.81 -10.60 5.38
CA SER A 223 4.40 -11.55 4.43
C SER A 223 5.55 -12.38 5.03
N ALA A 224 6.24 -11.89 6.06
CA ALA A 224 7.36 -12.59 6.69
C ALA A 224 6.95 -13.45 7.90
N VAL A 225 5.87 -13.07 8.60
CA VAL A 225 5.27 -13.83 9.72
C VAL A 225 4.20 -14.80 9.22
N GLY A 226 3.52 -14.48 8.12
CA GLY A 226 2.74 -15.43 7.37
C GLY A 226 3.69 -16.24 6.49
N GLY A 227 3.95 -17.49 6.86
CA GLY A 227 4.48 -18.46 5.90
C GLY A 227 3.72 -18.29 4.58
N MET A 228 4.37 -18.59 3.46
CA MET A 228 3.80 -18.54 2.10
C MET A 228 2.30 -18.86 2.17
N HIS A 229 1.46 -17.93 1.65
CA HIS A 229 0.00 -18.11 1.68
C HIS A 229 -0.37 -19.55 1.31
N PRO A 230 -1.29 -20.23 2.00
CA PRO A 230 -1.59 -21.63 1.75
C PRO A 230 -1.76 -21.96 0.27
N LEU A 231 -2.45 -21.12 -0.50
CA LEU A 231 -2.61 -21.27 -1.95
C LEU A 231 -1.29 -21.08 -2.71
N ALA A 232 -0.43 -20.17 -2.27
CA ALA A 232 0.89 -19.98 -2.86
C ALA A 232 1.79 -21.22 -2.65
N LYS A 233 1.70 -21.83 -1.47
CA LYS A 233 2.38 -23.07 -1.15
C LYS A 233 1.80 -24.26 -1.94
N GLU A 234 0.48 -24.36 -1.99
CA GLU A 234 -0.25 -25.42 -2.70
C GLU A 234 0.08 -25.45 -4.20
N PHE A 235 0.12 -24.27 -4.81
CA PHE A 235 0.35 -24.16 -6.26
C PHE A 235 1.82 -23.96 -6.63
N ALA A 236 2.74 -23.89 -5.65
CA ALA A 236 4.15 -23.56 -5.86
C ALA A 236 4.36 -22.27 -6.66
N LEU A 237 3.51 -21.27 -6.43
CA LEU A 237 3.49 -19.96 -7.09
C LEU A 237 3.56 -18.84 -6.04
N THR A 238 4.03 -17.68 -6.45
CA THR A 238 3.93 -16.47 -5.62
C THR A 238 2.48 -15.96 -5.59
N SER A 239 2.13 -15.17 -4.57
CA SER A 239 0.80 -14.55 -4.49
C SER A 239 0.50 -13.70 -5.72
N GLU A 240 1.52 -13.08 -6.27
CA GLU A 240 1.42 -12.24 -7.44
C GLU A 240 1.19 -13.03 -8.74
N GLU A 241 1.89 -14.14 -8.93
CA GLU A 241 1.64 -15.03 -10.07
C GLU A 241 0.21 -15.56 -10.04
N ILE A 242 -0.32 -15.87 -8.85
CA ILE A 242 -1.73 -16.22 -8.67
C ILE A 242 -2.65 -15.08 -9.10
N LEU A 243 -2.35 -13.83 -8.69
CA LEU A 243 -3.13 -12.64 -9.08
C LEU A 243 -3.05 -12.38 -10.59
N GLU A 244 -1.89 -12.58 -11.22
CA GLU A 244 -1.73 -12.47 -12.68
C GLU A 244 -2.56 -13.54 -13.42
N ILE A 245 -2.55 -14.78 -12.95
CA ILE A 245 -3.38 -15.85 -13.49
C ILE A 245 -4.87 -15.49 -13.38
N ILE A 246 -5.29 -14.93 -12.24
CA ILE A 246 -6.65 -14.48 -12.02
C ILE A 246 -6.99 -13.35 -13.00
N ALA A 247 -6.12 -12.35 -13.13
CA ALA A 247 -6.33 -11.19 -14.00
C ALA A 247 -6.40 -11.58 -15.49
N ALA A 248 -5.59 -12.54 -15.91
CA ALA A 248 -5.55 -13.04 -17.28
C ALA A 248 -6.77 -13.89 -17.68
N ARG A 249 -7.61 -14.31 -16.72
CA ARG A 249 -8.74 -15.23 -16.95
C ARG A 249 -10.05 -14.64 -16.46
N ASN A 250 -10.91 -14.19 -17.40
CA ASN A 250 -12.16 -13.52 -17.07
C ASN A 250 -13.05 -14.28 -16.08
N ARG A 251 -13.15 -15.62 -16.18
CA ARG A 251 -13.94 -16.43 -15.25
C ARG A 251 -13.43 -16.35 -13.80
N LEU A 252 -12.09 -16.36 -13.61
CA LEU A 252 -11.49 -16.23 -12.30
C LEU A 252 -11.67 -14.81 -11.75
N THR A 253 -11.49 -13.81 -12.59
CA THR A 253 -11.72 -12.41 -12.22
C THR A 253 -13.16 -12.17 -11.77
N VAL A 254 -14.14 -12.75 -12.46
CA VAL A 254 -15.56 -12.67 -12.08
C VAL A 254 -15.80 -13.32 -10.70
N ALA A 255 -15.22 -14.51 -10.47
CA ALA A 255 -15.36 -15.20 -9.19
C ALA A 255 -14.73 -14.41 -8.03
N VAL A 256 -13.52 -13.88 -8.24
CA VAL A 256 -12.84 -13.04 -7.23
C VAL A 256 -13.62 -11.76 -6.96
N ARG A 257 -14.19 -11.10 -7.98
CA ARG A 257 -15.06 -9.92 -7.78
C ARG A 257 -16.28 -10.26 -6.93
N GLY A 258 -16.86 -11.45 -7.08
CA GLY A 258 -17.92 -11.94 -6.20
C GLY A 258 -17.47 -11.97 -4.76
N GLY A 259 -16.43 -12.74 -4.45
CA GLY A 259 -15.92 -12.87 -3.09
C GLY A 259 -15.43 -11.57 -2.45
N VAL A 260 -14.82 -10.67 -3.23
CA VAL A 260 -14.42 -9.34 -2.74
C VAL A 260 -15.64 -8.50 -2.36
N ALA A 261 -16.70 -8.54 -3.14
CA ALA A 261 -17.91 -7.78 -2.85
C ALA A 261 -18.67 -8.35 -1.64
N GLU A 262 -18.73 -9.68 -1.48
CA GLU A 262 -19.23 -10.33 -0.25
C GLU A 262 -18.46 -9.86 0.99
N TYR A 263 -17.13 -9.80 0.90
CA TYR A 263 -16.28 -9.28 1.99
C TYR A 263 -16.62 -7.83 2.37
N HIS A 264 -16.87 -6.97 1.38
CA HIS A 264 -17.29 -5.59 1.63
C HIS A 264 -18.72 -5.49 2.19
N LEU A 265 -19.63 -6.33 1.72
CA LEU A 265 -20.99 -6.41 2.28
C LEU A 265 -20.93 -6.84 3.75
N GLU A 266 -20.14 -7.87 4.09
CA GLU A 266 -19.95 -8.31 5.47
C GLU A 266 -19.48 -7.16 6.38
N LYS A 267 -18.51 -6.36 5.91
CA LYS A 267 -18.04 -5.18 6.65
C LYS A 267 -19.16 -4.16 6.89
N VAL A 268 -19.97 -3.88 5.86
CA VAL A 268 -21.08 -2.94 5.97
C VAL A 268 -22.11 -3.46 6.95
N LEU A 269 -22.50 -4.74 6.86
CA LEU A 269 -23.47 -5.36 7.76
C LEU A 269 -22.97 -5.37 9.23
N ARG A 270 -21.69 -5.68 9.44
CA ARG A 270 -21.09 -5.68 10.81
C ARG A 270 -20.91 -4.29 11.40
N ALA A 271 -20.81 -3.26 10.57
CA ALA A 271 -20.72 -1.88 11.02
C ALA A 271 -22.07 -1.22 11.29
N ASP A 272 -23.18 -1.84 10.87
CA ASP A 272 -24.53 -1.34 11.10
C ASP A 272 -24.97 -1.60 12.55
N PRO A 273 -25.27 -0.55 13.36
CA PRO A 273 -25.67 -0.70 14.76
C PRO A 273 -27.00 -1.45 14.95
N ALA A 274 -27.82 -1.58 13.91
CA ALA A 274 -29.06 -2.36 13.94
C ALA A 274 -28.83 -3.87 13.80
N ILE A 275 -27.59 -4.32 13.49
CA ILE A 275 -27.23 -5.71 13.26
C ILE A 275 -26.43 -6.27 14.43
N ALA A 276 -26.94 -7.33 15.05
CA ALA A 276 -26.27 -8.04 16.14
C ALA A 276 -25.21 -9.03 15.61
N SER A 277 -25.48 -9.69 14.49
CA SER A 277 -24.54 -10.60 13.84
C SER A 277 -24.78 -10.71 12.33
N ALA A 278 -23.70 -10.87 11.56
CA ALA A 278 -23.75 -11.21 10.15
C ALA A 278 -22.76 -12.36 9.90
N VAL A 279 -23.26 -13.50 9.50
CA VAL A 279 -22.49 -14.71 9.23
C VAL A 279 -22.56 -15.04 7.76
N ARG A 280 -21.41 -15.09 7.08
CA ARG A 280 -21.32 -15.56 5.70
C ARG A 280 -21.55 -17.07 5.65
N LEU A 281 -22.42 -17.50 4.78
CA LEU A 281 -22.70 -18.90 4.51
C LEU A 281 -21.91 -19.33 3.27
N ASP A 282 -21.21 -20.47 3.37
CA ASP A 282 -20.32 -20.95 2.30
C ASP A 282 -20.71 -22.38 1.90
N LYS A 283 -22.00 -22.58 1.61
CA LYS A 283 -22.55 -23.87 1.19
C LYS A 283 -23.45 -23.70 -0.03
N ASP A 284 -23.34 -24.66 -0.94
CA ASP A 284 -24.19 -24.70 -2.13
C ASP A 284 -25.69 -24.63 -1.76
N ALA A 285 -26.42 -23.89 -2.54
CA ALA A 285 -27.88 -23.69 -2.41
C ALA A 285 -28.37 -22.96 -1.14
N GLN A 286 -27.48 -22.35 -0.36
CA GLN A 286 -27.83 -21.44 0.72
C GLN A 286 -27.71 -19.98 0.25
N PRO A 287 -28.38 -19.03 0.91
CA PRO A 287 -28.11 -17.60 0.76
C PRO A 287 -26.67 -17.24 1.16
N ASP A 288 -26.18 -16.10 0.73
CA ASP A 288 -24.80 -15.69 1.02
C ASP A 288 -24.58 -15.33 2.50
N PHE A 289 -25.62 -14.78 3.20
CA PHE A 289 -25.52 -14.37 4.61
C PHE A 289 -26.75 -14.77 5.44
N ASP A 290 -26.49 -15.19 6.70
CA ASP A 290 -27.44 -15.24 7.81
C ASP A 290 -27.20 -14.02 8.71
N VAL A 291 -28.14 -13.09 8.76
CA VAL A 291 -28.05 -11.84 9.50
C VAL A 291 -29.07 -11.85 10.61
N THR A 292 -28.62 -11.50 11.83
CA THR A 292 -29.51 -11.32 12.98
C THR A 292 -29.47 -9.86 13.41
N SER A 293 -30.60 -9.19 13.41
CA SER A 293 -30.77 -7.82 13.90
C SER A 293 -30.72 -7.75 15.41
N THR A 294 -30.56 -6.56 15.97
CA THR A 294 -30.48 -6.34 17.43
C THR A 294 -31.83 -6.62 18.15
N ASP A 295 -32.95 -6.62 17.43
CA ASP A 295 -34.26 -7.05 17.91
C ASP A 295 -34.50 -8.57 17.86
N GLY A 296 -33.47 -9.33 17.42
CA GLY A 296 -33.49 -10.78 17.33
C GLY A 296 -34.10 -11.36 16.05
N ARG A 297 -34.48 -10.55 15.07
CA ARG A 297 -35.02 -11.03 13.79
C ARG A 297 -33.89 -11.62 12.96
N LYS A 298 -34.13 -12.78 12.36
CA LYS A 298 -33.22 -13.42 11.37
C LYS A 298 -33.63 -13.07 9.95
N VAL A 299 -32.63 -12.74 9.11
CA VAL A 299 -32.81 -12.36 7.71
C VAL A 299 -31.78 -13.05 6.87
N PHE A 300 -32.20 -13.80 5.87
CA PHE A 300 -31.32 -14.39 4.86
C PHE A 300 -31.12 -13.43 3.71
N VAL A 301 -29.85 -13.09 3.44
CA VAL A 301 -29.48 -12.11 2.41
C VAL A 301 -28.75 -12.80 1.27
N GLU A 302 -29.23 -12.62 0.07
CA GLU A 302 -28.55 -13.00 -1.17
C GLU A 302 -27.88 -11.78 -1.78
N TYR A 303 -26.64 -11.91 -2.19
CA TYR A 303 -25.84 -10.84 -2.77
C TYR A 303 -25.75 -10.96 -4.29
N LYS A 304 -25.83 -9.83 -4.99
CA LYS A 304 -25.60 -9.77 -6.45
C LYS A 304 -24.88 -8.50 -6.86
N ASN A 305 -23.92 -8.62 -7.79
CA ASN A 305 -23.31 -7.46 -8.45
C ASN A 305 -24.27 -6.83 -9.45
N ALA A 306 -24.37 -5.50 -9.43
CA ALA A 306 -25.04 -4.77 -10.49
C ALA A 306 -24.23 -4.82 -11.80
N SER A 307 -24.91 -4.67 -12.92
CA SER A 307 -24.27 -4.50 -14.22
C SER A 307 -23.46 -3.19 -14.26
N PRO A 308 -22.33 -3.13 -14.96
CA PRO A 308 -21.66 -1.86 -15.26
C PRO A 308 -22.55 -0.88 -16.02
N GLU A 309 -23.48 -1.41 -16.83
CA GLU A 309 -24.43 -0.62 -17.63
C GLU A 309 -25.67 -0.23 -16.83
N LYS A 310 -26.15 0.98 -17.06
CA LYS A 310 -27.41 1.49 -16.54
C LYS A 310 -28.54 1.38 -17.59
N TYR A 311 -29.78 1.51 -17.12
CA TYR A 311 -30.89 1.82 -18.01
C TYR A 311 -30.75 3.24 -18.60
N ALA A 312 -31.40 3.51 -19.72
CA ALA A 312 -31.42 4.86 -20.29
C ALA A 312 -32.03 5.91 -19.35
N SER A 313 -32.89 5.48 -18.45
CA SER A 313 -33.49 6.30 -17.36
C SER A 313 -32.57 6.55 -16.15
N GLY A 314 -31.34 5.96 -16.14
CA GLY A 314 -30.32 6.20 -15.14
C GLY A 314 -30.26 5.17 -14.01
N GLU A 315 -31.26 4.32 -13.83
CA GLU A 315 -31.27 3.28 -12.79
C GLU A 315 -30.28 2.16 -13.09
N TYR A 316 -29.86 1.45 -12.05
CA TYR A 316 -28.95 0.33 -12.18
C TYR A 316 -29.67 -0.97 -12.52
N LYS A 317 -28.94 -1.90 -13.15
CA LYS A 317 -29.41 -3.26 -13.47
C LYS A 317 -28.75 -4.24 -12.51
N VAL A 318 -29.51 -5.15 -11.92
CA VAL A 318 -28.96 -6.28 -11.16
C VAL A 318 -29.57 -7.58 -11.66
N GLU A 319 -28.73 -8.59 -11.85
CA GLU A 319 -29.16 -9.90 -12.33
C GLU A 319 -29.29 -10.87 -11.14
N VAL A 320 -30.55 -11.13 -10.70
CA VAL A 320 -30.90 -11.97 -9.57
C VAL A 320 -31.20 -13.38 -10.08
N GLN A 321 -30.14 -14.16 -10.36
CA GLN A 321 -30.26 -15.56 -10.77
C GLN A 321 -29.03 -16.35 -10.35
N LYS A 322 -29.13 -17.69 -10.37
CA LYS A 322 -28.03 -18.60 -10.06
C LYS A 322 -27.03 -18.63 -11.23
N THR A 323 -25.78 -18.86 -10.92
CA THR A 323 -24.71 -18.93 -11.93
C THR A 323 -24.87 -20.14 -12.85
N ARG A 324 -25.45 -21.24 -12.37
CA ARG A 324 -25.61 -22.50 -13.12
C ARG A 324 -27.08 -22.95 -13.10
N ALA A 325 -27.54 -23.52 -14.21
CA ALA A 325 -28.80 -24.23 -14.27
C ALA A 325 -28.57 -25.73 -14.04
N SER A 326 -29.55 -26.43 -13.49
CA SER A 326 -29.60 -27.88 -13.49
C SER A 326 -29.86 -28.41 -14.90
N LYS A 327 -29.21 -29.52 -15.26
CA LYS A 327 -29.37 -30.11 -16.58
C LYS A 327 -30.86 -30.47 -16.85
N GLY A 328 -31.42 -29.93 -17.91
CA GLY A 328 -32.79 -30.25 -18.33
C GLY A 328 -33.90 -29.39 -17.71
N ASP A 329 -33.58 -28.46 -16.79
CA ASP A 329 -34.58 -27.56 -16.19
C ASP A 329 -34.16 -26.07 -16.37
N PRO A 330 -34.71 -25.36 -17.38
CA PRO A 330 -34.42 -23.94 -17.59
C PRO A 330 -34.83 -23.05 -16.39
N ALA A 331 -35.86 -23.43 -15.63
CA ALA A 331 -36.35 -22.68 -14.48
C ALA A 331 -35.44 -22.81 -13.26
N SER A 332 -34.56 -23.82 -13.20
CA SER A 332 -33.65 -24.08 -12.09
C SER A 332 -32.64 -22.94 -11.83
N ARG A 333 -32.37 -22.14 -12.87
CA ARG A 333 -31.50 -20.96 -12.74
C ARG A 333 -32.19 -19.78 -12.01
N LEU A 334 -33.50 -19.73 -12.04
CA LEU A 334 -34.26 -18.69 -11.38
C LEU A 334 -34.42 -19.00 -9.88
N TYR A 335 -34.20 -18.00 -9.04
CA TYR A 335 -34.48 -18.12 -7.61
C TYR A 335 -35.99 -18.22 -7.38
N ARG A 336 -36.33 -19.03 -6.38
CA ARG A 336 -37.70 -19.04 -5.84
C ARG A 336 -37.88 -17.85 -4.90
N THR A 337 -39.12 -17.40 -4.76
CA THR A 337 -39.47 -16.28 -3.89
C THR A 337 -39.32 -16.59 -2.37
N ASP A 338 -39.07 -17.86 -2.02
CA ASP A 338 -38.90 -18.35 -0.64
C ASP A 338 -37.44 -18.76 -0.28
N GLN A 339 -36.46 -18.50 -1.14
CA GLN A 339 -35.08 -18.95 -0.93
C GLN A 339 -34.26 -18.01 -0.04
N PHE A 340 -34.60 -16.74 0.03
CA PHE A 340 -33.97 -15.72 0.89
C PHE A 340 -34.97 -14.56 1.12
N ASP A 341 -34.68 -13.73 2.11
CA ASP A 341 -35.59 -12.65 2.52
C ASP A 341 -35.28 -11.34 1.81
N VAL A 342 -34.00 -11.05 1.54
CA VAL A 342 -33.52 -9.79 0.98
C VAL A 342 -32.46 -10.04 -0.08
N VAL A 343 -32.48 -9.25 -1.16
CA VAL A 343 -31.35 -9.11 -2.10
C VAL A 343 -30.54 -7.87 -1.75
N ALA A 344 -29.22 -8.02 -1.64
CA ALA A 344 -28.26 -6.94 -1.56
C ALA A 344 -27.61 -6.73 -2.94
N ALA A 345 -27.90 -5.63 -3.62
CA ALA A 345 -27.28 -5.24 -4.88
C ALA A 345 -26.03 -4.40 -4.64
N CYS A 346 -24.86 -4.90 -5.06
CA CYS A 346 -23.61 -4.16 -5.01
C CYS A 346 -23.49 -3.25 -6.24
N LEU A 347 -23.36 -1.95 -6.01
CA LEU A 347 -23.25 -0.95 -7.07
C LEU A 347 -21.79 -0.61 -7.44
N TYR A 348 -20.81 -1.36 -6.95
CA TYR A 348 -19.40 -1.10 -7.27
C TYR A 348 -19.11 -1.09 -8.79
N PRO A 349 -19.61 -2.04 -9.60
CA PRO A 349 -19.28 -2.05 -11.02
C PRO A 349 -19.69 -0.76 -11.77
N PRO A 350 -20.87 -0.17 -11.54
CA PRO A 350 -21.26 1.07 -12.21
C PRO A 350 -20.82 2.36 -11.51
N THR A 351 -20.37 2.32 -10.25
CA THR A 351 -20.08 3.52 -9.45
C THR A 351 -18.63 3.63 -9.00
N GLN A 352 -17.87 2.53 -9.06
CA GLN A 352 -16.51 2.37 -8.47
C GLN A 352 -16.47 2.66 -6.96
N SER A 353 -17.59 2.47 -6.27
CA SER A 353 -17.75 2.66 -4.83
C SER A 353 -18.51 1.50 -4.22
N TRP A 354 -18.10 1.05 -3.03
CA TRP A 354 -18.73 -0.06 -2.32
C TRP A 354 -20.06 0.38 -1.69
N ILE A 355 -21.06 0.59 -2.55
CA ILE A 355 -22.41 0.98 -2.20
C ILE A 355 -23.32 -0.22 -2.39
N PHE A 356 -24.17 -0.48 -1.38
CA PHE A 356 -25.18 -1.54 -1.44
C PHE A 356 -26.57 -0.94 -1.41
N ARG A 357 -27.51 -1.64 -2.03
CA ARG A 357 -28.95 -1.35 -2.00
C ARG A 357 -29.69 -2.63 -1.69
N TYR A 358 -30.71 -2.54 -0.87
CA TYR A 358 -31.41 -3.69 -0.33
C TYR A 358 -32.87 -3.69 -0.76
N ARG A 359 -33.39 -4.86 -1.12
CA ARG A 359 -34.80 -5.03 -1.48
C ARG A 359 -35.32 -6.34 -0.91
N ALA A 360 -36.48 -6.31 -0.23
CA ALA A 360 -37.16 -7.53 0.19
C ALA A 360 -37.50 -8.40 -1.01
N THR A 361 -37.34 -9.70 -0.89
CA THR A 361 -37.61 -10.65 -1.96
C THR A 361 -39.07 -10.59 -2.41
N ARG A 362 -40.01 -10.35 -1.49
CA ARG A 362 -41.43 -10.16 -1.77
C ARG A 362 -41.76 -8.96 -2.67
N ASP A 363 -40.85 -7.97 -2.72
CA ASP A 363 -41.02 -6.74 -3.51
C ASP A 363 -40.26 -6.77 -4.84
N LEU A 364 -39.58 -7.87 -5.16
CA LEU A 364 -38.93 -8.08 -6.44
C LEU A 364 -39.95 -8.41 -7.51
N VAL A 365 -39.64 -8.03 -8.74
CA VAL A 365 -40.53 -8.34 -9.89
C VAL A 365 -40.52 -9.85 -10.14
N PRO A 366 -41.70 -10.53 -10.12
CA PRO A 366 -41.77 -11.96 -10.37
C PRO A 366 -41.53 -12.28 -11.87
N ASP A 367 -41.13 -13.53 -12.15
CA ASP A 367 -41.00 -14.01 -13.52
C ASP A 367 -42.41 -14.21 -14.13
N THR A 368 -42.58 -13.82 -15.41
CA THR A 368 -43.88 -13.88 -16.08
C THR A 368 -44.29 -15.30 -16.47
N ARG A 369 -43.37 -16.24 -16.57
CA ARG A 369 -43.64 -17.63 -16.95
C ARG A 369 -43.74 -18.57 -15.73
N TYR A 370 -43.09 -18.20 -14.62
CA TYR A 370 -43.03 -19.01 -13.42
C TYR A 370 -43.36 -18.12 -12.21
N ALA A 371 -44.60 -18.17 -11.76
CA ALA A 371 -45.10 -17.26 -10.73
C ALA A 371 -44.41 -17.38 -9.36
N ASP A 372 -43.81 -18.55 -9.07
CA ASP A 372 -43.02 -18.81 -7.86
C ASP A 372 -41.54 -18.42 -8.00
N ARG A 373 -41.15 -17.75 -9.08
CA ARG A 373 -39.79 -17.38 -9.41
C ARG A 373 -39.61 -15.88 -9.51
N ILE A 374 -38.38 -15.44 -9.22
CA ILE A 374 -37.94 -14.06 -9.37
C ILE A 374 -37.49 -13.84 -10.79
N LYS A 375 -37.94 -12.75 -11.41
CA LYS A 375 -37.45 -12.32 -12.74
C LYS A 375 -35.94 -12.05 -12.64
N PRO A 376 -35.10 -12.59 -13.55
CA PRO A 376 -33.66 -12.45 -13.43
C PRO A 376 -33.19 -11.01 -13.40
N LEU A 377 -33.70 -10.17 -14.28
CA LEU A 377 -33.25 -8.78 -14.38
C LEU A 377 -34.15 -7.87 -13.55
N GLN A 378 -33.60 -7.32 -12.49
CA GLN A 378 -34.28 -6.36 -11.60
C GLN A 378 -33.71 -4.95 -11.84
N ARG A 379 -34.58 -3.95 -11.63
CA ARG A 379 -34.20 -2.53 -11.68
C ARG A 379 -33.96 -2.03 -10.27
N VAL A 380 -32.77 -1.46 -10.04
CA VAL A 380 -32.42 -0.83 -8.76
C VAL A 380 -32.80 0.65 -8.86
N ASP A 381 -33.95 0.97 -8.38
CA ASP A 381 -34.57 2.30 -8.34
C ASP A 381 -34.66 2.87 -6.92
N SER A 382 -35.39 3.95 -6.75
CA SER A 382 -35.63 4.60 -5.44
C SER A 382 -36.40 3.74 -4.43
N GLY A 383 -37.01 2.65 -4.87
CA GLY A 383 -37.67 1.69 -3.97
C GLY A 383 -36.72 0.72 -3.27
N TRP A 384 -35.43 0.76 -3.59
CA TRP A 384 -34.40 -0.02 -2.88
C TRP A 384 -33.88 0.76 -1.67
N SER A 385 -33.86 0.14 -0.51
CA SER A 385 -33.35 0.75 0.74
C SER A 385 -31.85 1.00 0.71
N LEU A 386 -31.42 1.97 1.52
CA LEU A 386 -30.00 2.29 1.75
C LEU A 386 -29.34 1.34 2.77
N ASP A 387 -30.15 0.74 3.66
CA ASP A 387 -29.74 -0.17 4.71
C ASP A 387 -30.65 -1.41 4.74
N LEU A 388 -30.20 -2.45 5.47
CA LEU A 388 -30.94 -3.70 5.55
C LEU A 388 -32.24 -3.54 6.32
N ALA A 389 -32.24 -2.72 7.36
CA ALA A 389 -33.43 -2.52 8.24
C ALA A 389 -34.62 -1.94 7.47
N GLY A 390 -34.37 -1.03 6.53
CA GLY A 390 -35.42 -0.46 5.69
C GLY A 390 -35.96 -1.38 4.59
N ALA A 391 -35.33 -2.56 4.40
CA ALA A 391 -35.76 -3.55 3.40
C ALA A 391 -36.52 -4.75 4.01
N VAL A 392 -36.63 -4.86 5.33
CA VAL A 392 -37.20 -6.06 6.04
C VAL A 392 -38.64 -5.89 6.50
#